data_8b47b489d9ad70f037ed4885c9031c4c
#
_entry.id   8b47b489d9ad70f037ed4885c9031c4c
#
_cell.length_a   1.000
_cell.length_b   1.000
_cell.length_c   1.000
_cell.angle_alpha   90.00
_cell.angle_beta   90.00
_cell.angle_gamma   90.00
#
_symmetry.space_group_name_H-M   'P 1'
#
loop_
_entity.id
_entity.type
_entity.pdbx_description
1 polymer ?
#
loop_
_entity_poly.entity_id
_entity_poly.type
_entity_poly.pdbx_seq_one_letter_code
_entity_poly.pdbx_strand_id
1 'polypeptide(L)'
;VKLMHAIPVVVLVATSGLLAGCGTNDDETAAKNIKASILKEQVAGADLTGRQAGCLADNIVDKIGVDQLKKYGLLDKDLKVDDKLTDVKLKKDDADAMAASFTGCVDAEGLIEKQFSQAASGMSDKQQQCIKDVLTKDRVEKILSLTFQGKSSQIQEDLRPDLVKCIQPSS
;
A
#
# COMPACT_ATOMS: atom_id res chain seq x y z
N VAL A 1 26.70 48.70 -54.89
CA VAL A 1 25.64 47.68 -54.72
C VAL A 1 26.02 46.85 -53.53
N LYS A 2 25.33 47.08 -52.39
CA LYS A 2 25.56 46.35 -51.11
C LYS A 2 24.66 45.12 -51.09
N LEU A 3 25.26 43.92 -51.06
CA LEU A 3 24.56 42.69 -50.75
C LEU A 3 24.67 42.45 -49.23
N MET A 4 23.58 42.64 -48.54
CA MET A 4 23.42 42.16 -47.12
C MET A 4 23.06 40.69 -47.12
N HIS A 5 23.95 39.83 -46.57
CA HIS A 5 23.67 38.43 -46.32
C HIS A 5 23.05 38.32 -44.92
N ALA A 6 21.78 37.95 -44.88
CA ALA A 6 21.10 37.59 -43.65
C ALA A 6 21.45 36.14 -43.30
N ILE A 7 22.05 35.92 -42.14
CA ILE A 7 22.33 34.60 -41.57
C ILE A 7 21.09 34.20 -40.75
N PRO A 8 20.45 33.07 -41.03
CA PRO A 8 19.40 32.59 -40.15
C PRO A 8 20.04 31.93 -38.91
N VAL A 9 19.76 32.50 -37.75
CA VAL A 9 20.07 31.87 -36.45
C VAL A 9 19.11 30.74 -36.25
N VAL A 10 19.59 29.51 -36.38
CA VAL A 10 18.86 28.31 -35.98
C VAL A 10 18.98 28.20 -34.47
N VAL A 11 17.93 28.54 -33.77
CA VAL A 11 17.80 28.26 -32.33
C VAL A 11 17.48 26.81 -32.17
N LEU A 12 18.50 26.02 -31.83
CA LEU A 12 18.35 24.61 -31.35
C LEU A 12 17.78 24.67 -29.92
N VAL A 13 16.46 24.52 -29.81
CA VAL A 13 15.81 24.25 -28.54
C VAL A 13 16.15 22.82 -28.16
N ALA A 14 17.18 22.65 -27.34
CA ALA A 14 17.45 21.40 -26.67
C ALA A 14 16.33 21.20 -25.64
N THR A 15 15.30 20.44 -26.01
CA THR A 15 14.32 19.90 -25.07
C THR A 15 15.03 18.82 -24.24
N SER A 16 15.68 19.24 -23.17
CA SER A 16 16.08 18.35 -22.08
C SER A 16 14.80 17.77 -21.50
N GLY A 17 14.50 16.54 -21.89
CA GLY A 17 13.44 15.76 -21.28
C GLY A 17 13.77 15.50 -19.82
N LEU A 18 13.36 16.40 -18.95
CA LEU A 18 13.13 16.13 -17.55
C LEU A 18 11.91 15.17 -17.50
N LEU A 19 12.17 13.89 -17.39
CA LEU A 19 11.22 12.93 -16.86
C LEU A 19 11.08 13.20 -15.34
N ALA A 20 10.68 14.42 -14.99
CA ALA A 20 10.00 14.67 -13.75
C ALA A 20 8.62 14.05 -13.95
N GLY A 21 8.30 13.01 -13.18
CA GLY A 21 6.95 12.48 -13.12
C GLY A 21 5.99 13.62 -12.78
N CYS A 22 5.39 14.22 -13.82
CA CYS A 22 4.24 15.07 -13.66
C CYS A 22 3.10 14.12 -13.28
N GLY A 23 2.87 13.94 -11.96
CA GLY A 23 1.58 13.47 -11.49
C GLY A 23 0.53 14.35 -12.17
N THR A 24 -0.46 13.73 -12.80
CA THR A 24 -1.57 14.48 -13.35
C THR A 24 -2.33 15.13 -12.19
N ASN A 25 -3.09 16.20 -12.42
CA ASN A 25 -3.98 16.75 -11.37
C ASN A 25 -4.89 15.68 -10.74
N ASP A 26 -5.18 14.61 -11.49
CA ASP A 26 -5.96 13.46 -11.04
C ASP A 26 -5.21 12.61 -10.02
N ASP A 27 -3.89 12.37 -10.22
CA ASP A 27 -3.08 11.59 -9.28
C ASP A 27 -2.98 12.28 -7.92
N GLU A 28 -2.70 13.59 -7.91
CA GLU A 28 -2.64 14.39 -6.68
C GLU A 28 -4.00 14.43 -5.96
N THR A 29 -5.08 14.60 -6.73
CA THR A 29 -6.46 14.62 -6.18
C THR A 29 -6.84 13.26 -5.62
N ALA A 30 -6.52 12.17 -6.33
CA ALA A 30 -6.76 10.80 -5.87
C ALA A 30 -5.99 10.50 -4.58
N ALA A 31 -4.70 10.81 -4.55
CA ALA A 31 -3.87 10.62 -3.35
C ALA A 31 -4.41 11.39 -2.15
N LYS A 32 -4.83 12.65 -2.34
CA LYS A 32 -5.45 13.46 -1.29
C LYS A 32 -6.74 12.82 -0.75
N ASN A 33 -7.59 12.33 -1.63
CA ASN A 33 -8.88 11.72 -1.24
C ASN A 33 -8.65 10.37 -0.54
N ILE A 34 -7.73 9.54 -1.04
CA ILE A 34 -7.33 8.27 -0.40
C ILE A 34 -6.77 8.55 1.00
N LYS A 35 -5.86 9.52 1.15
CA LYS A 35 -5.33 9.93 2.44
C LYS A 35 -6.43 10.34 3.42
N ALA A 36 -7.38 11.13 2.97
CA ALA A 36 -8.50 11.59 3.80
C ALA A 36 -9.39 10.43 4.27
N SER A 37 -9.65 9.45 3.38
CA SER A 37 -10.40 8.23 3.71
C SER A 37 -9.64 7.37 4.72
N ILE A 38 -8.35 7.13 4.52
CA ILE A 38 -7.48 6.37 5.45
C ILE A 38 -7.54 6.96 6.87
N LEU A 39 -7.45 8.29 6.99
CA LEU A 39 -7.48 8.97 8.29
C LEU A 39 -8.86 8.95 8.93
N LYS A 40 -9.93 8.93 8.14
CA LYS A 40 -11.31 8.87 8.63
C LYS A 40 -11.70 7.48 9.14
N GLU A 41 -11.26 6.42 8.46
CA GLU A 41 -11.75 5.06 8.67
C GLU A 41 -10.88 4.20 9.59
N GLN A 42 -9.77 4.72 10.11
CA GLN A 42 -8.85 3.94 10.96
C GLN A 42 -8.51 2.56 10.35
N VAL A 43 -7.84 2.59 9.20
CA VAL A 43 -7.54 1.37 8.43
C VAL A 43 -6.87 0.32 9.30
N ALA A 44 -7.42 -0.89 9.32
CA ALA A 44 -6.96 -2.03 10.10
C ALA A 44 -6.91 -1.81 11.63
N GLY A 45 -7.74 -0.90 12.17
CA GLY A 45 -7.76 -0.61 13.61
C GLY A 45 -6.51 0.13 14.10
N ALA A 46 -5.73 0.70 13.19
CA ALA A 46 -4.55 1.48 13.49
C ALA A 46 -4.82 2.98 13.31
N ASP A 47 -4.45 3.77 14.31
CA ASP A 47 -4.42 5.22 14.20
C ASP A 47 -3.19 5.63 13.38
N LEU A 48 -3.33 5.69 12.06
CA LEU A 48 -2.25 6.14 11.18
C LEU A 48 -2.05 7.65 11.31
N THR A 49 -0.78 8.06 11.40
CA THR A 49 -0.43 9.48 11.35
C THR A 49 -0.68 10.04 9.95
N GLY A 50 -0.88 11.36 9.86
CA GLY A 50 -1.05 12.03 8.56
C GLY A 50 0.12 11.82 7.59
N ARG A 51 1.34 11.52 8.10
CA ARG A 51 2.51 11.18 7.29
C ARG A 51 2.41 9.77 6.71
N GLN A 52 2.04 8.79 7.54
CA GLN A 52 1.85 7.40 7.09
C GLN A 52 0.71 7.28 6.09
N ALA A 53 -0.41 7.93 6.37
CA ALA A 53 -1.55 7.98 5.46
C ALA A 53 -1.20 8.67 4.12
N GLY A 54 -0.38 9.74 4.14
CA GLY A 54 0.12 10.39 2.94
C GLY A 54 1.03 9.45 2.14
N CYS A 55 2.06 8.89 2.78
CA CYS A 55 2.96 7.92 2.16
C CYS A 55 2.18 6.75 1.51
N LEU A 56 1.20 6.20 2.20
CA LEU A 56 0.39 5.09 1.70
C LEU A 56 -0.45 5.51 0.48
N ALA A 57 -1.11 6.65 0.55
CA ALA A 57 -1.92 7.17 -0.54
C ALA A 57 -1.08 7.46 -1.81
N ASP A 58 0.07 8.11 -1.65
CA ASP A 58 0.98 8.43 -2.75
C ASP A 58 1.50 7.14 -3.41
N ASN A 59 1.96 6.17 -2.61
CA ASN A 59 2.43 4.88 -3.13
C ASN A 59 1.33 4.06 -3.83
N ILE A 60 0.09 4.09 -3.35
CA ILE A 60 -1.04 3.40 -3.98
C ILE A 60 -1.29 3.99 -5.37
N VAL A 61 -1.35 5.31 -5.47
CA VAL A 61 -1.57 5.99 -6.76
C VAL A 61 -0.40 5.77 -7.71
N ASP A 62 0.83 5.87 -7.22
CA ASP A 62 2.04 5.70 -8.06
C ASP A 62 2.17 4.28 -8.62
N LYS A 63 1.90 3.26 -7.80
CA LYS A 63 2.12 1.85 -8.19
C LYS A 63 0.95 1.20 -8.93
N ILE A 64 -0.29 1.59 -8.61
CA ILE A 64 -1.50 0.98 -9.18
C ILE A 64 -2.07 1.86 -10.29
N GLY A 65 -2.01 3.19 -10.11
CA GLY A 65 -2.55 4.17 -11.03
C GLY A 65 -4.05 4.44 -10.87
N VAL A 66 -4.44 5.70 -11.09
CA VAL A 66 -5.82 6.17 -10.90
C VAL A 66 -6.82 5.39 -11.74
N ASP A 67 -6.51 5.12 -13.00
CA ASP A 67 -7.41 4.39 -13.90
C ASP A 67 -7.67 2.96 -13.42
N GLN A 68 -6.67 2.30 -12.88
CA GLN A 68 -6.81 0.95 -12.35
C GLN A 68 -7.59 0.95 -11.04
N LEU A 69 -7.37 1.94 -10.17
CA LEU A 69 -8.16 2.14 -8.95
C LEU A 69 -9.64 2.39 -9.25
N LYS A 70 -9.95 3.17 -10.30
CA LYS A 70 -11.34 3.34 -10.81
C LYS A 70 -11.94 2.04 -11.32
N LYS A 71 -11.16 1.22 -12.06
CA LYS A 71 -11.63 -0.09 -12.56
C LYS A 71 -11.95 -1.08 -11.45
N TYR A 72 -11.26 -0.98 -10.31
CA TYR A 72 -11.57 -1.75 -9.11
C TYR A 72 -12.75 -1.20 -8.31
N GLY A 73 -13.24 0.01 -8.64
CA GLY A 73 -14.27 0.69 -7.86
C GLY A 73 -13.75 1.27 -6.54
N LEU A 74 -12.42 1.34 -6.37
CA LEU A 74 -11.78 1.99 -5.21
C LEU A 74 -11.89 3.51 -5.28
N LEU A 75 -11.97 4.05 -6.48
CA LEU A 75 -12.24 5.45 -6.76
C LEU A 75 -13.43 5.56 -7.71
N ASP A 76 -14.31 6.51 -7.44
CA ASP A 76 -15.37 6.89 -8.36
C ASP A 76 -14.85 7.80 -9.51
N LYS A 77 -15.77 8.23 -10.39
CA LYS A 77 -15.42 9.15 -11.51
C LYS A 77 -14.89 10.51 -11.04
N ASP A 78 -15.27 10.93 -9.82
CA ASP A 78 -14.87 12.20 -9.21
C ASP A 78 -13.65 12.03 -8.27
N LEU A 79 -12.93 10.88 -8.40
CA LEU A 79 -11.74 10.50 -7.61
C LEU A 79 -11.99 10.36 -6.10
N LYS A 80 -13.24 10.20 -5.68
CA LYS A 80 -13.58 9.94 -4.29
C LYS A 80 -13.46 8.44 -4.00
N VAL A 81 -13.03 8.11 -2.79
CA VAL A 81 -12.99 6.73 -2.32
C VAL A 81 -14.41 6.23 -2.13
N ASP A 82 -14.73 5.05 -2.69
CA ASP A 82 -16.02 4.40 -2.46
C ASP A 82 -15.99 3.71 -1.08
N ASP A 83 -16.99 3.97 -0.25
CA ASP A 83 -17.10 3.38 1.10
C ASP A 83 -17.38 1.86 1.08
N LYS A 84 -17.54 1.24 -0.10
CA LYS A 84 -17.81 -0.19 -0.28
C LYS A 84 -16.57 -1.04 -0.52
N LEU A 85 -15.43 -0.65 0.06
CA LEU A 85 -14.12 -1.27 -0.18
C LEU A 85 -13.98 -2.74 0.26
N THR A 86 -14.91 -3.26 1.05
CA THR A 86 -14.79 -4.59 1.69
C THR A 86 -14.85 -5.78 0.73
N ASP A 87 -15.38 -5.59 -0.48
CA ASP A 87 -15.59 -6.68 -1.45
C ASP A 87 -14.68 -6.62 -2.68
N VAL A 88 -13.75 -5.66 -2.71
CA VAL A 88 -12.86 -5.47 -3.86
C VAL A 88 -11.78 -6.55 -3.87
N LYS A 89 -11.68 -7.27 -4.99
CA LYS A 89 -10.62 -8.25 -5.24
C LYS A 89 -9.65 -7.70 -6.27
N LEU A 90 -8.43 -7.45 -5.82
CA LEU A 90 -7.36 -7.00 -6.69
C LEU A 90 -6.73 -8.16 -7.45
N LYS A 91 -6.17 -7.89 -8.63
CA LYS A 91 -5.25 -8.81 -9.29
C LYS A 91 -3.98 -8.95 -8.45
N LYS A 92 -3.26 -10.07 -8.62
CA LYS A 92 -2.08 -10.37 -7.81
C LYS A 92 -1.07 -9.22 -7.77
N ASP A 93 -0.69 -8.67 -8.92
CA ASP A 93 0.36 -7.64 -9.00
C ASP A 93 -0.07 -6.33 -8.29
N ASP A 94 -1.34 -5.94 -8.43
CA ASP A 94 -1.90 -4.76 -7.77
C ASP A 94 -2.09 -5.00 -6.25
N ALA A 95 -2.43 -6.23 -5.87
CA ALA A 95 -2.52 -6.64 -4.46
C ALA A 95 -1.13 -6.64 -3.79
N ASP A 96 -0.11 -7.12 -4.49
CA ASP A 96 1.28 -7.07 -4.02
C ASP A 96 1.76 -5.61 -3.89
N ALA A 97 1.44 -4.76 -4.87
CA ALA A 97 1.76 -3.33 -4.83
C ALA A 97 1.07 -2.62 -3.66
N MET A 98 -0.19 -2.95 -3.38
CA MET A 98 -0.95 -2.43 -2.23
C MET A 98 -0.33 -2.88 -0.91
N ALA A 99 0.00 -4.17 -0.78
CA ALA A 99 0.63 -4.74 0.42
C ALA A 99 2.01 -4.12 0.69
N ALA A 100 2.85 -4.01 -0.35
CA ALA A 100 4.16 -3.38 -0.26
C ALA A 100 4.07 -1.87 0.06
N SER A 101 3.03 -1.18 -0.42
CA SER A 101 2.77 0.21 -0.05
C SER A 101 2.45 0.35 1.43
N PHE A 102 1.63 -0.57 1.97
CA PHE A 102 1.30 -0.59 3.39
C PHE A 102 2.55 -0.85 4.25
N THR A 103 3.27 -1.93 4.01
CA THR A 103 4.46 -2.31 4.80
C THR A 103 5.65 -1.35 4.62
N GLY A 104 5.67 -0.58 3.55
CA GLY A 104 6.67 0.45 3.31
C GLY A 104 6.39 1.78 4.02
N CYS A 105 5.13 2.08 4.31
CA CYS A 105 4.71 3.35 4.91
C CYS A 105 4.30 3.24 6.39
N VAL A 106 3.97 2.03 6.83
CA VAL A 106 3.46 1.74 8.16
C VAL A 106 4.36 0.71 8.81
N ASP A 107 4.70 0.92 10.08
CA ASP A 107 5.36 -0.09 10.91
C ASP A 107 4.37 -1.23 11.20
N ALA A 108 4.22 -2.14 10.24
CA ALA A 108 3.29 -3.25 10.32
C ALA A 108 3.65 -4.23 11.43
N GLU A 109 4.95 -4.43 11.71
CA GLU A 109 5.43 -5.29 12.80
C GLU A 109 5.05 -4.70 14.16
N GLY A 110 5.29 -3.41 14.37
CA GLY A 110 4.91 -2.70 15.59
C GLY A 110 3.39 -2.66 15.82
N LEU A 111 2.59 -2.55 14.75
CA LEU A 111 1.14 -2.63 14.86
C LEU A 111 0.66 -4.02 15.26
N ILE A 112 1.21 -5.06 14.65
CA ILE A 112 0.90 -6.46 14.99
C ILE A 112 1.32 -6.73 16.42
N GLU A 113 2.51 -6.30 16.84
CA GLU A 113 2.99 -6.46 18.20
C GLU A 113 2.05 -5.80 19.22
N LYS A 114 1.59 -4.58 18.94
CA LYS A 114 0.65 -3.86 19.80
C LYS A 114 -0.70 -4.57 19.91
N GLN A 115 -1.27 -5.01 18.78
CA GLN A 115 -2.53 -5.75 18.79
C GLN A 115 -2.37 -7.12 19.42
N PHE A 116 -1.26 -7.80 19.14
CA PHE A 116 -0.96 -9.12 19.67
C PHE A 116 -0.75 -9.09 21.18
N SER A 117 -0.03 -8.11 21.74
CA SER A 117 0.17 -7.98 23.19
C SER A 117 -1.14 -7.79 23.96
N GLN A 118 -2.15 -7.20 23.34
CA GLN A 118 -3.49 -7.07 23.91
C GLN A 118 -4.27 -8.40 23.88
N ALA A 119 -4.09 -9.19 22.81
CA ALA A 119 -4.77 -10.47 22.62
C ALA A 119 -4.05 -11.65 23.32
N ALA A 120 -2.76 -11.51 23.59
CA ALA A 120 -1.88 -12.54 24.13
C ALA A 120 -1.93 -12.69 25.67
N SER A 121 -2.90 -12.05 26.34
CA SER A 121 -3.11 -12.18 27.77
C SER A 121 -3.43 -13.63 28.14
N GLY A 122 -2.43 -14.42 28.48
CA GLY A 122 -2.55 -15.87 28.75
C GLY A 122 -1.56 -16.74 28.00
N MET A 123 -0.80 -16.17 27.08
CA MET A 123 0.31 -16.86 26.40
C MET A 123 1.62 -16.65 27.17
N SER A 124 2.46 -17.71 27.20
CA SER A 124 3.81 -17.60 27.75
C SER A 124 4.69 -16.74 26.84
N ASP A 125 5.76 -16.15 27.39
CA ASP A 125 6.74 -15.36 26.64
C ASP A 125 7.32 -16.12 25.43
N LYS A 126 7.55 -17.44 25.58
CA LYS A 126 8.03 -18.31 24.50
C LYS A 126 7.02 -18.42 23.35
N GLN A 127 5.75 -18.52 23.67
CA GLN A 127 4.68 -18.59 22.67
C GLN A 127 4.56 -17.25 21.93
N GLN A 128 4.61 -16.16 22.68
CA GLN A 128 4.58 -14.80 22.09
C GLN A 128 5.77 -14.59 21.16
N GLN A 129 6.98 -14.96 21.59
CA GLN A 129 8.17 -14.83 20.73
C GLN A 129 8.07 -15.70 19.48
N CYS A 130 7.64 -16.96 19.61
CA CYS A 130 7.42 -17.84 18.46
C CYS A 130 6.46 -17.25 17.43
N ILE A 131 5.36 -16.64 17.86
CA ILE A 131 4.40 -16.01 16.94
C ILE A 131 5.01 -14.76 16.27
N LYS A 132 5.79 -13.95 17.00
CA LYS A 132 6.54 -12.83 16.41
C LYS A 132 7.51 -13.30 15.32
N ASP A 133 8.23 -14.39 15.58
CA ASP A 133 9.17 -14.99 14.62
C ASP A 133 8.47 -15.53 13.36
N VAL A 134 7.20 -15.94 13.49
CA VAL A 134 6.36 -16.36 12.35
C VAL A 134 5.84 -15.16 11.56
N LEU A 135 5.53 -14.05 12.20
CA LEU A 135 4.91 -12.85 11.59
C LEU A 135 5.97 -11.83 11.11
N THR A 136 6.94 -12.28 10.34
CA THR A 136 7.92 -11.39 9.70
C THR A 136 7.27 -10.42 8.72
N LYS A 137 7.97 -9.31 8.39
CA LYS A 137 7.50 -8.33 7.41
C LYS A 137 7.05 -8.96 6.10
N ASP A 138 7.86 -9.88 5.53
CA ASP A 138 7.54 -10.55 4.27
C ASP A 138 6.27 -11.40 4.37
N ARG A 139 6.06 -12.06 5.50
CA ARG A 139 4.82 -12.81 5.75
C ARG A 139 3.61 -11.90 5.91
N VAL A 140 3.77 -10.79 6.61
CA VAL A 140 2.70 -9.78 6.75
C VAL A 140 2.32 -9.24 5.38
N GLU A 141 3.31 -8.90 4.54
CA GLU A 141 3.08 -8.44 3.17
C GLU A 141 2.34 -9.50 2.33
N LYS A 142 2.75 -10.77 2.41
CA LYS A 142 2.04 -11.87 1.75
C LYS A 142 0.60 -12.02 2.23
N ILE A 143 0.35 -11.92 3.53
CA ILE A 143 -0.99 -11.98 4.12
C ILE A 143 -1.86 -10.83 3.58
N LEU A 144 -1.33 -9.61 3.58
CA LEU A 144 -2.03 -8.46 3.05
C LEU A 144 -2.35 -8.63 1.56
N SER A 145 -1.38 -9.09 0.76
CA SER A 145 -1.60 -9.36 -0.66
C SER A 145 -2.71 -10.40 -0.88
N LEU A 146 -2.70 -11.50 -0.15
CA LEU A 146 -3.74 -12.52 -0.23
C LEU A 146 -5.11 -11.99 0.23
N THR A 147 -5.12 -11.14 1.26
CA THR A 147 -6.34 -10.45 1.73
C THR A 147 -6.93 -9.59 0.62
N PHE A 148 -6.11 -8.75 -0.02
CA PHE A 148 -6.56 -7.90 -1.13
C PHE A 148 -6.99 -8.71 -2.37
N GLN A 149 -6.49 -9.92 -2.55
CA GLN A 149 -6.97 -10.85 -3.58
C GLN A 149 -8.27 -11.59 -3.20
N GLY A 150 -8.76 -11.45 -1.97
CA GLY A 150 -9.90 -12.21 -1.44
C GLY A 150 -9.61 -13.70 -1.22
N LYS A 151 -8.35 -14.07 -0.98
CA LYS A 151 -7.87 -15.46 -0.81
C LYS A 151 -7.66 -15.83 0.67
N SER A 152 -8.63 -15.56 1.52
CA SER A 152 -8.52 -15.79 2.97
C SER A 152 -8.29 -17.27 3.36
N SER A 153 -8.78 -18.23 2.57
CA SER A 153 -8.50 -19.66 2.78
C SER A 153 -7.02 -19.98 2.65
N GLN A 154 -6.34 -19.38 1.67
CA GLN A 154 -4.92 -19.60 1.44
C GLN A 154 -4.07 -19.02 2.59
N ILE A 155 -4.51 -17.93 3.22
CA ILE A 155 -3.85 -17.38 4.42
C ILE A 155 -3.89 -18.41 5.57
N GLN A 156 -5.04 -19.06 5.77
CA GLN A 156 -5.19 -20.07 6.82
C GLN A 156 -4.31 -21.30 6.55
N GLU A 157 -4.24 -21.75 5.29
CA GLU A 157 -3.38 -22.88 4.91
C GLU A 157 -1.89 -22.59 5.14
N ASP A 158 -1.45 -21.38 4.79
CA ASP A 158 -0.04 -20.97 4.87
C ASP A 158 0.42 -20.68 6.31
N LEU A 159 -0.45 -20.11 7.15
CA LEU A 159 -0.08 -19.68 8.51
C LEU A 159 -0.35 -20.72 9.58
N ARG A 160 -1.43 -21.48 9.43
CA ARG A 160 -1.91 -22.40 10.46
C ARG A 160 -0.85 -23.39 10.95
N PRO A 161 -0.06 -24.05 10.08
CA PRO A 161 0.93 -25.02 10.51
C PRO A 161 1.98 -24.43 11.46
N ASP A 162 2.42 -23.21 11.19
CA ASP A 162 3.47 -22.55 11.98
C ASP A 162 2.90 -21.98 13.28
N LEU A 163 1.73 -21.36 13.23
CA LEU A 163 1.06 -20.84 14.43
C LEU A 163 0.67 -21.97 15.41
N VAL A 164 0.22 -23.13 14.90
CA VAL A 164 -0.09 -24.29 15.75
C VAL A 164 1.14 -24.76 16.51
N LYS A 165 2.33 -24.77 15.89
CA LYS A 165 3.59 -25.12 16.59
C LYS A 165 3.89 -24.18 17.75
N CYS A 166 3.55 -22.90 17.61
CA CYS A 166 3.79 -21.91 18.66
C CYS A 166 2.82 -22.06 19.85
N ILE A 167 1.62 -22.58 19.61
CA ILE A 167 0.57 -22.68 20.64
C ILE A 167 0.63 -24.02 21.39
N GLN A 168 1.16 -25.06 20.76
CA GLN A 168 1.28 -26.37 21.41
C GLN A 168 2.25 -26.31 22.61
N PRO A 169 1.88 -26.81 23.78
CA PRO A 169 2.80 -26.89 24.91
C PRO A 169 4.02 -27.73 24.49
N SER A 170 5.21 -27.20 24.72
CA SER A 170 6.46 -27.95 24.57
C SER A 170 6.42 -29.17 25.48
N SER A 171 6.37 -30.35 24.90
CA SER A 171 6.43 -31.63 25.64
C SER A 171 7.79 -31.76 26.31
#